data_b79cb01eff507878b4966ae513bd9a9f
#
_entry.id   b79cb01eff507878b4966ae513bd9a9f
#
_cell.length_a   1.000
_cell.length_b   1.000
_cell.length_c   1.000
_cell.angle_alpha   90.00
_cell.angle_beta   90.00
_cell.angle_gamma   90.00
#
_symmetry.space_group_name_H-M   'P 1'
#
loop_
_entity.id
_entity.type
_entity.pdbx_description
1 polymer ?
#
loop_
_entity_poly.entity_id
_entity_poly.type
_entity_poly.pdbx_seq_one_letter_code
_entity_poly.pdbx_strand_id
1 'polypeptide(L)'
;MIILELNYKEASKKIEFPCRERYLQMVLEYLHAPETLPPKLYVREVLSPRGLSELGCQALNLDEMNYLAKRLESLSADEYDKLLAIVQAQGYTEPKDLINATFNLDCYTLARSKREMSSLGKKGIKTEYGLLSQTPGKEWAEVYDGQVFPRYRYQENYFLEVEIEYGGKKEYVYLPGEVLSITKALSRLNAPSREVCNYALTDFKSNDRAWKNKFEELLERESIFDVNRLLENLRSCCWDLKKLSAVLEYAGAGSMSELIKLSERIYDFEFLPEVGNAEEVGRYLIEHNYDNEVIEELKEFIDYQGLGKRQVSNNHGRFLRTGFVYLDSGATLEELLKDDEEEKAEPSLNRTLTQ
;
A
#
# COMPACT_ATOMS: atom_id res chain seq x y z
N MET A 1 17.86 -0.30 7.54
CA MET A 1 18.34 0.36 6.30
C MET A 1 19.52 -0.42 5.73
N ILE A 2 19.49 -0.79 4.44
CA ILE A 2 20.59 -1.44 3.70
C ILE A 2 21.04 -0.48 2.60
N ILE A 3 22.34 -0.23 2.50
CA ILE A 3 22.90 0.63 1.44
C ILE A 3 23.79 -0.24 0.56
N LEU A 4 23.48 -0.30 -0.74
CA LEU A 4 24.21 -1.08 -1.74
C LEU A 4 24.85 -0.17 -2.78
N GLU A 5 26.00 -0.58 -3.29
CA GLU A 5 26.55 -0.08 -4.55
C GLU A 5 26.22 -1.07 -5.67
N LEU A 6 25.30 -0.68 -6.56
CA LEU A 6 24.88 -1.46 -7.71
C LEU A 6 25.76 -1.14 -8.91
N ASN A 7 26.09 -2.18 -9.69
CA ASN A 7 26.84 -2.04 -10.93
C ASN A 7 26.12 -2.70 -12.09
N TYR A 8 26.09 -2.00 -13.23
CA TYR A 8 25.70 -2.58 -14.50
C TYR A 8 26.60 -2.02 -15.61
N LYS A 9 27.33 -2.88 -16.32
CA LYS A 9 28.38 -2.49 -17.29
C LYS A 9 29.39 -1.54 -16.64
N GLU A 10 29.52 -0.33 -17.17
CA GLU A 10 30.45 0.70 -16.67
C GLU A 10 29.81 1.68 -15.68
N ALA A 11 28.49 1.58 -15.47
CA ALA A 11 27.77 2.48 -14.57
C ALA A 11 27.64 1.86 -13.17
N SER A 12 27.74 2.73 -12.15
CA SER A 12 27.43 2.37 -10.77
C SER A 12 26.52 3.37 -10.11
N LYS A 13 25.71 2.92 -9.16
CA LYS A 13 24.79 3.75 -8.38
C LYS A 13 24.60 3.20 -6.98
N LYS A 14 24.63 4.10 -6.00
CA LYS A 14 24.22 3.76 -4.63
C LYS A 14 22.71 3.78 -4.52
N ILE A 15 22.16 2.80 -3.82
CA ILE A 15 20.74 2.70 -3.49
C ILE A 15 20.58 2.38 -1.99
N GLU A 16 19.54 2.98 -1.38
CA GLU A 16 19.15 2.71 -0.02
C GLU A 16 17.85 1.92 0.00
N PHE A 17 17.82 0.81 0.74
CA PHE A 17 16.64 0.02 1.01
C PHE A 17 16.22 0.14 2.49
N PRO A 18 14.90 0.11 2.82
CA PRO A 18 13.81 -0.06 1.87
C PRO A 18 13.54 1.21 1.06
N CYS A 19 13.17 1.01 -0.19
CA CYS A 19 12.82 2.09 -1.10
C CYS A 19 11.48 1.80 -1.81
N ARG A 20 10.89 2.87 -2.39
CA ARG A 20 9.69 2.75 -3.23
C ARG A 20 10.03 2.14 -4.58
N GLU A 21 9.09 1.42 -5.17
CA GLU A 21 9.27 0.78 -6.48
C GLU A 21 9.66 1.78 -7.58
N ARG A 22 9.01 2.95 -7.59
CA ARG A 22 9.35 4.03 -8.53
C ARG A 22 10.81 4.48 -8.41
N TYR A 23 11.35 4.56 -7.19
CA TYR A 23 12.74 4.94 -7.00
C TYR A 23 13.68 3.85 -7.49
N LEU A 24 13.39 2.58 -7.21
CA LEU A 24 14.13 1.43 -7.72
C LEU A 24 14.14 1.46 -9.26
N GLN A 25 12.98 1.68 -9.89
CA GLN A 25 12.88 1.78 -11.34
C GLN A 25 13.75 2.91 -11.91
N MET A 26 13.71 4.11 -11.32
CA MET A 26 14.58 5.23 -11.73
C MET A 26 16.08 4.89 -11.63
N VAL A 27 16.48 4.10 -10.63
CA VAL A 27 17.88 3.64 -10.50
C VAL A 27 18.23 2.64 -11.60
N LEU A 28 17.33 1.71 -11.93
CA LEU A 28 17.52 0.74 -13.01
C LEU A 28 17.62 1.43 -14.38
N GLU A 29 16.76 2.41 -14.65
CA GLU A 29 16.80 3.25 -15.85
C GLU A 29 18.12 4.02 -15.95
N TYR A 30 18.56 4.65 -14.85
CA TYR A 30 19.84 5.37 -14.80
C TYR A 30 21.03 4.45 -15.14
N LEU A 31 20.99 3.21 -14.67
CA LEU A 31 22.01 2.21 -14.95
C LEU A 31 21.86 1.59 -16.36
N HIS A 32 20.81 1.91 -17.11
CA HIS A 32 20.44 1.23 -18.34
C HIS A 32 20.36 -0.29 -18.17
N ALA A 33 19.86 -0.73 -17.00
CA ALA A 33 19.70 -2.13 -16.68
C ALA A 33 18.47 -2.72 -17.38
N PRO A 34 18.45 -4.03 -17.69
CA PRO A 34 17.30 -4.64 -18.32
C PRO A 34 16.09 -4.65 -17.38
N GLU A 35 14.91 -4.40 -17.93
CA GLU A 35 13.63 -4.51 -17.24
C GLU A 35 13.28 -5.99 -17.05
N THR A 36 13.80 -6.61 -16.02
CA THR A 36 13.48 -7.99 -15.65
C THR A 36 12.64 -8.01 -14.37
N LEU A 37 11.72 -8.97 -14.25
CA LEU A 37 10.96 -9.23 -13.04
C LEU A 37 11.29 -10.65 -12.54
N PRO A 38 11.88 -10.82 -11.35
CA PRO A 38 12.41 -9.75 -10.47
C PRO A 38 13.68 -9.09 -11.00
N PRO A 39 13.96 -7.83 -10.64
CA PRO A 39 15.18 -7.15 -11.08
C PRO A 39 16.41 -7.75 -10.39
N LYS A 40 17.34 -8.31 -11.18
CA LYS A 40 18.60 -8.85 -10.69
C LYS A 40 19.76 -7.99 -11.17
N LEU A 41 20.55 -7.48 -10.21
CA LEU A 41 21.71 -6.68 -10.52
C LEU A 41 22.92 -7.12 -9.71
N TYR A 42 24.11 -6.87 -10.27
CA TYR A 42 25.36 -7.10 -9.58
C TYR A 42 25.54 -6.04 -8.48
N VAL A 43 25.68 -6.52 -7.25
CA VAL A 43 26.00 -5.69 -6.07
C VAL A 43 27.49 -5.71 -5.89
N ARG A 44 28.16 -4.57 -6.10
CA ARG A 44 29.60 -4.43 -5.92
C ARG A 44 29.98 -4.53 -4.46
N GLU A 45 29.23 -3.80 -3.62
CA GLU A 45 29.53 -3.68 -2.19
C GLU A 45 28.26 -3.41 -1.39
N VAL A 46 28.19 -3.97 -0.18
CA VAL A 46 27.23 -3.58 0.85
C VAL A 46 27.87 -2.55 1.75
N LEU A 47 27.48 -1.30 1.59
CA LEU A 47 28.06 -0.17 2.33
C LEU A 47 27.55 -0.09 3.77
N SER A 48 26.31 -0.56 3.99
CA SER A 48 25.66 -0.63 5.30
C SER A 48 24.55 -1.71 5.28
N PRO A 49 24.40 -2.47 6.36
CA PRO A 49 25.30 -2.59 7.53
C PRO A 49 26.48 -3.50 7.23
N ARG A 50 27.61 -3.28 7.92
CA ARG A 50 28.84 -4.07 7.72
C ARG A 50 28.65 -5.57 7.97
N GLY A 51 27.76 -5.96 8.88
CA GLY A 51 27.45 -7.37 9.16
C GLY A 51 26.80 -8.14 8.00
N LEU A 52 26.44 -7.47 6.90
CA LEU A 52 25.89 -8.06 5.68
C LEU A 52 26.84 -7.93 4.48
N SER A 53 28.13 -7.68 4.70
CA SER A 53 29.13 -7.50 3.62
C SER A 53 29.24 -8.70 2.69
N GLU A 54 28.98 -9.92 3.17
CA GLU A 54 29.01 -11.16 2.39
C GLU A 54 27.96 -11.21 1.27
N LEU A 55 26.94 -10.33 1.31
CA LEU A 55 26.00 -10.13 0.20
C LEU A 55 26.60 -9.35 -0.97
N GLY A 56 27.81 -8.83 -0.84
CA GLY A 56 28.50 -8.11 -1.90
C GLY A 56 29.13 -9.05 -2.94
N CYS A 57 29.61 -8.47 -4.04
CA CYS A 57 30.32 -9.16 -5.12
C CYS A 57 29.51 -10.25 -5.83
N GLN A 58 28.19 -10.12 -5.89
CA GLN A 58 27.31 -11.06 -6.57
C GLN A 58 26.06 -10.39 -7.16
N ALA A 59 25.33 -11.11 -8.05
CA ALA A 59 24.06 -10.64 -8.58
C ALA A 59 22.92 -11.00 -7.62
N LEU A 60 22.21 -9.99 -7.10
CA LEU A 60 21.13 -10.18 -6.15
C LEU A 60 19.77 -9.77 -6.74
N ASN A 61 18.72 -10.42 -6.26
CA ASN A 61 17.34 -10.02 -6.48
C ASN A 61 17.06 -8.78 -5.61
N LEU A 62 16.80 -7.64 -6.25
CA LEU A 62 16.60 -6.36 -5.56
C LEU A 62 15.25 -6.29 -4.81
N ASP A 63 14.25 -7.08 -5.23
CA ASP A 63 13.00 -7.19 -4.48
C ASP A 63 13.20 -7.93 -3.15
N GLU A 64 14.04 -8.99 -3.13
CA GLU A 64 14.44 -9.65 -1.88
C GLU A 64 15.21 -8.71 -0.97
N MET A 65 16.11 -7.89 -1.53
CA MET A 65 16.84 -6.89 -0.76
C MET A 65 15.92 -5.83 -0.15
N ASN A 66 14.92 -5.40 -0.92
CA ASN A 66 13.91 -4.45 -0.44
C ASN A 66 13.04 -5.05 0.67
N TYR A 67 12.60 -6.30 0.50
CA TYR A 67 11.85 -7.03 1.51
C TYR A 67 12.69 -7.25 2.78
N LEU A 68 13.92 -7.73 2.64
CA LEU A 68 14.84 -7.92 3.76
C LEU A 68 15.05 -6.62 4.55
N ALA A 69 15.29 -5.50 3.85
CA ALA A 69 15.47 -4.20 4.50
C ALA A 69 14.26 -3.79 5.34
N LYS A 70 13.04 -4.00 4.83
CA LYS A 70 11.79 -3.77 5.58
C LYS A 70 11.73 -4.64 6.84
N ARG A 71 12.13 -5.92 6.73
CA ARG A 71 12.20 -6.82 7.89
C ARG A 71 13.20 -6.32 8.93
N LEU A 72 14.38 -5.90 8.50
CA LEU A 72 15.43 -5.40 9.41
C LEU A 72 14.99 -4.16 10.20
N GLU A 73 14.19 -3.27 9.60
CA GLU A 73 13.69 -2.08 10.29
C GLU A 73 12.70 -2.40 11.42
N SER A 74 12.06 -3.56 11.37
CA SER A 74 11.13 -3.99 12.42
C SER A 74 11.81 -4.69 13.59
N LEU A 75 13.09 -5.06 13.46
CA LEU A 75 13.81 -5.75 14.52
C LEU A 75 14.26 -4.78 15.61
N SER A 76 14.14 -5.20 16.86
CA SER A 76 14.80 -4.54 17.98
C SER A 76 16.34 -4.68 17.85
N ALA A 77 17.09 -3.87 18.56
CA ALA A 77 18.55 -3.93 18.54
C ALA A 77 19.06 -5.32 18.95
N ASP A 78 18.44 -5.98 19.92
CA ASP A 78 18.79 -7.32 20.37
C ASP A 78 18.50 -8.39 19.32
N GLU A 79 17.38 -8.30 18.62
CA GLU A 79 17.02 -9.19 17.52
C GLU A 79 17.95 -9.01 16.32
N TYR A 80 18.31 -7.74 16.05
CA TYR A 80 19.24 -7.42 14.97
C TYR A 80 20.65 -8.02 15.22
N ASP A 81 21.22 -7.84 16.42
CA ASP A 81 22.50 -8.45 16.77
C ASP A 81 22.41 -9.99 16.74
N LYS A 82 21.29 -10.56 17.17
CA LYS A 82 21.04 -12.01 17.07
C LYS A 82 21.01 -12.47 15.62
N LEU A 83 20.36 -11.73 14.71
CA LEU A 83 20.37 -12.01 13.29
C LEU A 83 21.81 -12.03 12.73
N LEU A 84 22.59 -10.99 13.04
CA LEU A 84 23.98 -10.92 12.58
C LEU A 84 24.84 -12.06 13.12
N ALA A 85 24.61 -12.47 14.38
CA ALA A 85 25.26 -13.66 14.94
C ALA A 85 24.88 -14.94 14.19
N ILE A 86 23.60 -15.09 13.78
CA ILE A 86 23.13 -16.23 12.98
C ILE A 86 23.79 -16.20 11.62
N VAL A 87 23.79 -15.05 10.92
CA VAL A 87 24.43 -14.89 9.61
C VAL A 87 25.89 -15.31 9.66
N GLN A 88 26.63 -14.80 10.64
CA GLN A 88 28.05 -15.13 10.81
C GLN A 88 28.25 -16.62 11.14
N ALA A 89 27.45 -17.21 12.03
CA ALA A 89 27.59 -18.60 12.46
C ALA A 89 27.20 -19.60 11.36
N GLN A 90 26.24 -19.27 10.50
CA GLN A 90 25.73 -20.13 9.44
C GLN A 90 26.44 -19.87 8.09
N GLY A 91 27.12 -18.74 7.94
CA GLY A 91 27.77 -18.33 6.69
C GLY A 91 26.75 -18.00 5.59
N TYR A 92 25.63 -17.37 5.95
CA TYR A 92 24.59 -16.99 4.99
C TYR A 92 25.06 -15.86 4.06
N THR A 93 24.96 -16.10 2.75
CA THR A 93 25.36 -15.16 1.69
C THR A 93 24.22 -14.83 0.73
N GLU A 94 23.06 -15.48 0.89
CA GLU A 94 21.90 -15.29 0.02
C GLU A 94 20.78 -14.51 0.75
N PRO A 95 20.11 -13.56 0.08
CA PRO A 95 18.99 -12.82 0.68
C PRO A 95 17.88 -13.73 1.20
N LYS A 96 17.59 -14.84 0.51
CA LYS A 96 16.63 -15.85 0.92
C LYS A 96 16.91 -16.38 2.32
N ASP A 97 18.17 -16.73 2.61
CA ASP A 97 18.55 -17.28 3.92
C ASP A 97 18.40 -16.24 5.02
N LEU A 98 18.76 -14.99 4.72
CA LEU A 98 18.61 -13.89 5.66
C LEU A 98 17.12 -13.58 5.93
N ILE A 99 16.28 -13.60 4.91
CA ILE A 99 14.84 -13.43 5.07
C ILE A 99 14.31 -14.52 6.00
N ASN A 100 14.64 -15.79 5.75
CA ASN A 100 14.25 -16.92 6.61
C ASN A 100 14.78 -16.74 8.04
N ALA A 101 16.02 -16.29 8.21
CA ALA A 101 16.60 -16.03 9.52
C ALA A 101 15.79 -14.99 10.33
N THR A 102 15.25 -13.94 9.67
CA THR A 102 14.40 -12.93 10.36
C THR A 102 13.10 -13.50 10.93
N PHE A 103 12.62 -14.63 10.43
CA PHE A 103 11.42 -15.33 10.94
C PHE A 103 11.74 -16.42 11.97
N ASN A 104 13.03 -16.80 12.11
CA ASN A 104 13.49 -17.89 12.95
C ASN A 104 14.43 -17.44 14.08
N LEU A 105 14.35 -16.16 14.48
CA LEU A 105 15.20 -15.62 15.54
C LEU A 105 15.00 -16.32 16.90
N ASP A 106 13.80 -16.84 17.15
CA ASP A 106 13.46 -17.58 18.37
C ASP A 106 14.07 -19.00 18.41
N CYS A 107 14.53 -19.54 17.25
CA CYS A 107 15.27 -20.78 17.16
C CYS A 107 16.69 -20.67 17.75
N TYR A 108 17.14 -19.46 18.06
CA TYR A 108 18.47 -19.21 18.59
C TYR A 108 18.45 -18.36 19.85
N THR A 109 19.39 -18.62 20.74
CA THR A 109 19.68 -17.82 21.92
C THR A 109 21.08 -17.21 21.78
N LEU A 110 21.20 -15.89 21.94
CA LEU A 110 22.46 -15.15 21.92
C LEU A 110 22.82 -14.74 23.35
N ALA A 111 23.93 -15.28 23.88
CA ALA A 111 24.48 -14.93 25.17
C ALA A 111 25.63 -13.94 25.02
N ARG A 112 25.56 -12.79 25.71
CA ARG A 112 26.57 -11.73 25.67
C ARG A 112 27.39 -11.64 26.95
N SER A 113 26.81 -11.97 28.09
CA SER A 113 27.49 -11.96 29.37
C SER A 113 28.16 -13.27 29.69
N LYS A 114 29.24 -13.25 30.49
CA LYS A 114 29.91 -14.46 30.96
C LYS A 114 28.95 -15.42 31.70
N ARG A 115 27.97 -14.87 32.44
CA ARG A 115 26.97 -15.64 33.15
C ARG A 115 26.06 -16.38 32.20
N GLU A 116 25.53 -15.69 31.19
CA GLU A 116 24.67 -16.26 30.14
C GLU A 116 25.46 -17.34 29.35
N MET A 117 26.69 -17.01 28.92
CA MET A 117 27.54 -17.95 28.20
C MET A 117 27.80 -19.25 29.01
N SER A 118 27.97 -19.12 30.33
CA SER A 118 28.15 -20.28 31.19
C SER A 118 26.87 -21.14 31.29
N SER A 119 25.70 -20.56 31.19
CA SER A 119 24.40 -21.26 31.20
C SER A 119 24.12 -22.06 29.94
N LEU A 120 24.65 -21.63 28.79
CA LEU A 120 24.48 -22.28 27.48
C LEU A 120 25.43 -23.48 27.28
N GLY A 121 26.48 -23.60 28.14
CA GLY A 121 27.45 -24.70 28.07
C GLY A 121 28.35 -24.63 26.83
N LYS A 122 29.03 -25.78 26.53
CA LYS A 122 30.05 -25.84 25.46
C LYS A 122 29.50 -25.98 24.03
N LYS A 123 28.17 -25.91 23.84
CA LYS A 123 27.53 -26.17 22.53
C LYS A 123 27.27 -24.92 21.69
N GLY A 124 27.69 -23.75 22.16
CA GLY A 124 27.49 -22.50 21.42
C GLY A 124 28.56 -22.20 20.38
N ILE A 125 28.22 -21.51 19.31
CA ILE A 125 29.14 -20.99 18.29
C ILE A 125 29.53 -19.56 18.72
N LYS A 126 30.84 -19.29 18.80
CA LYS A 126 31.31 -17.95 19.13
C LYS A 126 31.23 -17.04 17.89
N THR A 127 30.60 -15.90 18.03
CA THR A 127 30.48 -14.84 17.02
C THR A 127 30.99 -13.52 17.57
N GLU A 128 31.08 -12.49 16.74
CA GLU A 128 31.42 -11.13 17.16
C GLU A 128 30.37 -10.52 18.09
N TYR A 129 29.12 -11.01 17.99
CA TYR A 129 27.94 -10.51 18.74
C TYR A 129 27.74 -11.26 20.06
N GLY A 130 28.41 -12.38 20.26
CA GLY A 130 28.29 -13.20 21.47
C GLY A 130 28.39 -14.70 21.18
N LEU A 131 27.93 -15.52 22.14
CA LEU A 131 27.82 -16.98 22.00
C LEU A 131 26.44 -17.35 21.52
N LEU A 132 26.33 -17.85 20.30
CA LEU A 132 25.05 -18.28 19.69
C LEU A 132 24.84 -19.78 19.95
N SER A 133 23.64 -20.17 20.38
CA SER A 133 23.25 -21.57 20.53
C SER A 133 21.83 -21.78 20.03
N GLN A 134 21.52 -22.99 19.58
CA GLN A 134 20.16 -23.37 19.23
C GLN A 134 19.27 -23.40 20.48
N THR A 135 18.08 -22.85 20.41
CA THR A 135 17.08 -22.89 21.49
C THR A 135 16.42 -24.27 21.54
N PRO A 136 16.47 -24.97 22.69
CA PRO A 136 15.84 -26.30 22.80
C PRO A 136 14.34 -26.26 22.48
N GLY A 137 13.88 -27.24 21.69
CA GLY A 137 12.48 -27.38 21.32
C GLY A 137 11.95 -26.40 20.30
N LYS A 138 12.83 -25.59 19.69
CA LYS A 138 12.51 -24.75 18.55
C LYS A 138 13.12 -25.32 17.28
N GLU A 139 12.31 -25.42 16.24
CA GLU A 139 12.73 -25.94 14.95
C GLU A 139 12.73 -24.82 13.91
N TRP A 140 13.73 -24.83 13.04
CA TRP A 140 13.82 -23.92 11.93
C TRP A 140 12.71 -24.22 10.90
N ALA A 141 12.01 -23.18 10.45
CA ALA A 141 11.02 -23.27 9.39
C ALA A 141 11.46 -22.48 8.15
N GLU A 142 11.40 -23.09 6.98
CA GLU A 142 11.53 -22.36 5.73
C GLU A 142 10.23 -21.61 5.44
N VAL A 143 10.19 -20.30 5.73
CA VAL A 143 9.02 -19.43 5.59
C VAL A 143 8.99 -18.79 4.19
N TYR A 144 10.16 -18.58 3.61
CA TYR A 144 10.34 -18.02 2.28
C TYR A 144 11.05 -19.00 1.36
N ASP A 145 10.39 -19.41 0.29
CA ASP A 145 10.88 -20.40 -0.68
C ASP A 145 11.76 -19.81 -1.81
N GLY A 146 11.94 -18.48 -1.83
CA GLY A 146 12.63 -17.75 -2.90
C GLY A 146 11.72 -17.22 -3.99
N GLN A 147 10.40 -17.37 -3.85
CA GLN A 147 9.43 -16.94 -4.86
C GLN A 147 8.38 -15.96 -4.29
N VAL A 148 7.55 -16.43 -3.34
CA VAL A 148 6.43 -15.68 -2.79
C VAL A 148 6.79 -15.15 -1.41
N PHE A 149 6.71 -13.82 -1.23
CA PHE A 149 7.08 -13.24 0.04
C PHE A 149 6.08 -13.59 1.15
N PRO A 150 6.58 -13.94 2.35
CA PRO A 150 5.72 -14.12 3.51
C PRO A 150 4.97 -12.83 3.84
N ARG A 151 3.73 -12.97 4.33
CA ARG A 151 2.93 -11.82 4.78
C ARG A 151 3.70 -11.00 5.82
N TYR A 152 3.88 -9.70 5.52
CA TYR A 152 4.56 -8.78 6.41
C TYR A 152 4.01 -7.36 6.26
N ARG A 153 3.40 -6.87 7.33
CA ARG A 153 2.81 -5.52 7.38
C ARG A 153 3.89 -4.51 7.74
N TYR A 154 4.58 -3.99 6.75
CA TYR A 154 5.60 -2.96 6.93
C TYR A 154 5.03 -1.55 6.97
N GLN A 155 3.99 -1.27 6.18
CA GLN A 155 3.39 0.06 6.09
C GLN A 155 2.06 0.10 6.84
N GLU A 156 1.91 1.04 7.77
CA GLU A 156 0.64 1.30 8.42
C GLU A 156 -0.31 2.18 7.58
N ASN A 157 0.19 2.80 6.50
CA ASN A 157 -0.53 3.77 5.65
C ASN A 157 -1.23 3.12 4.47
N TYR A 158 -1.85 1.97 4.65
CA TYR A 158 -2.75 1.37 3.67
C TYR A 158 -4.20 1.49 4.13
N PHE A 159 -5.13 1.36 3.20
CA PHE A 159 -6.57 1.32 3.49
C PHE A 159 -7.14 -0.09 3.37
N LEU A 160 -6.72 -0.85 2.36
CA LEU A 160 -7.02 -2.27 2.20
C LEU A 160 -5.74 -3.10 2.21
N GLU A 161 -5.77 -4.27 2.86
CA GLU A 161 -4.84 -5.35 2.63
C GLU A 161 -5.57 -6.44 1.83
N VAL A 162 -5.03 -6.78 0.67
CA VAL A 162 -5.63 -7.76 -0.24
C VAL A 162 -4.70 -8.96 -0.39
N GLU A 163 -5.22 -10.16 -0.12
CA GLU A 163 -4.58 -11.42 -0.44
C GLU A 163 -4.87 -11.75 -1.91
N ILE A 164 -3.83 -12.06 -2.67
CA ILE A 164 -3.91 -12.55 -4.05
C ILE A 164 -3.50 -14.02 -4.02
N GLU A 165 -4.36 -14.92 -4.46
CA GLU A 165 -4.09 -16.36 -4.50
C GLU A 165 -4.11 -16.89 -5.93
N TYR A 166 -3.08 -17.68 -6.28
CA TYR A 166 -3.02 -18.46 -7.50
C TYR A 166 -2.20 -19.75 -7.30
N GLY A 167 -2.73 -20.90 -7.75
CA GLY A 167 -2.02 -22.18 -7.68
C GLY A 167 -1.65 -22.63 -6.26
N GLY A 168 -2.42 -22.23 -5.25
CA GLY A 168 -2.15 -22.51 -3.83
C GLY A 168 -1.08 -21.62 -3.19
N LYS A 169 -0.55 -20.63 -3.94
CA LYS A 169 0.39 -19.62 -3.43
C LYS A 169 -0.36 -18.33 -3.15
N LYS A 170 0.12 -17.56 -2.17
CA LYS A 170 -0.51 -16.33 -1.70
C LYS A 170 0.49 -15.19 -1.62
N GLU A 171 0.12 -14.06 -2.18
CA GLU A 171 0.82 -12.78 -2.04
C GLU A 171 -0.09 -11.75 -1.38
N TYR A 172 0.49 -10.74 -0.75
CA TYR A 172 -0.26 -9.69 -0.07
C TYR A 172 0.13 -8.33 -0.63
N VAL A 173 -0.88 -7.55 -1.03
CA VAL A 173 -0.69 -6.18 -1.48
C VAL A 173 -1.46 -5.22 -0.60
N TYR A 174 -0.93 -4.01 -0.48
CA TYR A 174 -1.44 -2.95 0.39
C TYR A 174 -1.90 -1.79 -0.48
N LEU A 175 -3.21 -1.53 -0.48
CA LEU A 175 -3.83 -0.52 -1.34
C LEU A 175 -4.26 0.72 -0.53
N PRO A 176 -4.14 1.93 -1.09
CA PRO A 176 -3.54 2.24 -2.38
C PRO A 176 -2.02 2.07 -2.34
N GLY A 177 -1.49 1.44 -3.38
CA GLY A 177 -0.07 1.13 -3.55
C GLY A 177 0.44 1.45 -4.95
N GLU A 178 1.76 1.34 -5.14
CA GLU A 178 2.34 1.53 -6.47
C GLU A 178 1.91 0.38 -7.41
N VAL A 179 1.47 0.70 -8.62
CA VAL A 179 1.04 -0.26 -9.65
C VAL A 179 2.10 -1.34 -9.88
N LEU A 180 3.38 -0.96 -9.88
CA LEU A 180 4.48 -1.91 -10.05
C LEU A 180 4.56 -2.92 -8.90
N SER A 181 4.23 -2.55 -7.66
CA SER A 181 4.18 -3.49 -6.53
C SER A 181 3.12 -4.57 -6.74
N ILE A 182 1.94 -4.20 -7.24
CA ILE A 182 0.85 -5.13 -7.59
C ILE A 182 1.30 -6.06 -8.73
N THR A 183 1.88 -5.48 -9.80
CA THR A 183 2.39 -6.23 -10.95
C THR A 183 3.45 -7.26 -10.54
N LYS A 184 4.37 -6.89 -9.66
CA LYS A 184 5.41 -7.79 -9.14
C LYS A 184 4.81 -8.92 -8.29
N ALA A 185 3.80 -8.64 -7.47
CA ALA A 185 3.09 -9.66 -6.70
C ALA A 185 2.44 -10.70 -7.63
N LEU A 186 1.73 -10.26 -8.68
CA LEU A 186 1.16 -11.15 -9.70
C LEU A 186 2.24 -11.96 -10.44
N SER A 187 3.37 -11.34 -10.77
CA SER A 187 4.50 -12.02 -11.43
C SER A 187 5.11 -13.11 -10.54
N ARG A 188 5.27 -12.88 -9.22
CA ARG A 188 5.80 -13.88 -8.28
C ARG A 188 4.88 -15.09 -8.11
N LEU A 189 3.57 -14.88 -8.26
CA LEU A 189 2.60 -15.98 -8.28
C LEU A 189 2.68 -16.83 -9.55
N ASN A 190 3.39 -16.37 -10.60
CA ASN A 190 3.40 -16.97 -11.93
C ASN A 190 1.98 -17.13 -12.54
N ALA A 191 1.08 -16.20 -12.21
CA ALA A 191 -0.25 -16.20 -12.78
C ALA A 191 -0.19 -15.83 -14.27
N PRO A 192 -0.85 -16.58 -15.16
CA PRO A 192 -0.84 -16.28 -16.60
C PRO A 192 -1.61 -15.00 -16.93
N SER A 193 -2.56 -14.64 -16.10
CA SER A 193 -3.27 -13.35 -16.14
C SER A 193 -3.85 -13.03 -14.77
N ARG A 194 -4.25 -11.77 -14.58
CA ARG A 194 -4.87 -11.31 -13.32
C ARG A 194 -6.26 -11.91 -13.05
N GLU A 195 -6.98 -12.23 -14.11
CA GLU A 195 -8.37 -12.73 -14.09
C GLU A 195 -8.48 -14.16 -13.51
N VAL A 196 -7.37 -14.90 -13.48
CA VAL A 196 -7.34 -16.25 -12.89
C VAL A 196 -6.97 -16.26 -11.42
N CYS A 197 -6.62 -15.12 -10.86
CA CYS A 197 -6.31 -14.98 -9.44
C CYS A 197 -7.57 -14.80 -8.61
N ASN A 198 -7.57 -15.34 -7.39
CA ASN A 198 -8.56 -15.03 -6.39
C ASN A 198 -8.07 -13.86 -5.52
N TYR A 199 -8.96 -12.93 -5.24
CA TYR A 199 -8.67 -11.76 -4.41
C TYR A 199 -9.54 -11.80 -3.15
N ALA A 200 -8.92 -11.64 -1.99
CA ALA A 200 -9.64 -11.62 -0.73
C ALA A 200 -9.21 -10.40 0.11
N LEU A 201 -10.19 -9.66 0.63
CA LEU A 201 -9.95 -8.57 1.56
C LEU A 201 -9.61 -9.12 2.93
N THR A 202 -8.35 -8.93 3.38
CA THR A 202 -7.85 -9.46 4.65
C THR A 202 -7.76 -8.42 5.77
N ASP A 203 -7.69 -7.11 5.44
CA ASP A 203 -7.79 -6.02 6.40
C ASP A 203 -8.41 -4.77 5.75
N PHE A 204 -9.18 -4.01 6.54
CA PHE A 204 -9.88 -2.79 6.12
C PHE A 204 -9.78 -1.73 7.22
N LYS A 205 -9.19 -0.58 6.91
CA LYS A 205 -8.89 0.50 7.88
C LYS A 205 -10.05 1.46 8.12
N SER A 206 -11.28 0.96 8.04
CA SER A 206 -12.48 1.70 8.41
C SER A 206 -13.48 0.80 9.13
N ASN A 207 -14.38 1.42 9.92
CA ASN A 207 -15.47 0.72 10.58
C ASN A 207 -16.74 0.64 9.72
N ASP A 208 -16.73 1.19 8.51
CA ASP A 208 -17.88 1.21 7.61
C ASP A 208 -18.09 -0.16 6.95
N ARG A 209 -19.05 -0.91 7.46
CA ARG A 209 -19.38 -2.25 6.95
C ARG A 209 -19.94 -2.24 5.53
N ALA A 210 -20.66 -1.19 5.14
CA ALA A 210 -21.21 -1.11 3.80
C ALA A 210 -20.10 -0.99 2.77
N TRP A 211 -19.12 -0.15 3.03
CA TRP A 211 -17.93 -0.02 2.18
C TRP A 211 -17.03 -1.25 2.23
N LYS A 212 -16.92 -1.93 3.38
CA LYS A 212 -16.20 -3.20 3.43
C LYS A 212 -16.80 -4.21 2.44
N ASN A 213 -18.11 -4.45 2.51
CA ASN A 213 -18.82 -5.36 1.60
C ASN A 213 -18.69 -4.91 0.13
N LYS A 214 -18.75 -3.59 -0.11
CA LYS A 214 -18.58 -3.02 -1.45
C LYS A 214 -17.18 -3.31 -2.01
N PHE A 215 -16.13 -3.16 -1.22
CA PHE A 215 -14.77 -3.49 -1.66
C PHE A 215 -14.57 -5.00 -1.87
N GLU A 216 -15.17 -5.85 -1.04
CA GLU A 216 -15.17 -7.31 -1.27
C GLU A 216 -15.81 -7.63 -2.64
N GLU A 217 -16.98 -7.04 -2.95
CA GLU A 217 -17.66 -7.20 -4.24
C GLU A 217 -16.82 -6.66 -5.42
N LEU A 218 -16.18 -5.48 -5.25
CA LEU A 218 -15.35 -4.89 -6.29
C LEU A 218 -14.12 -5.76 -6.58
N LEU A 219 -13.47 -6.33 -5.54
CA LEU A 219 -12.33 -7.22 -5.72
C LEU A 219 -12.70 -8.53 -6.45
N GLU A 220 -13.94 -8.99 -6.33
CA GLU A 220 -14.42 -10.18 -7.05
C GLU A 220 -14.72 -9.91 -8.53
N ARG A 221 -15.14 -8.70 -8.90
CA ARG A 221 -15.68 -8.39 -10.22
C ARG A 221 -14.79 -7.50 -11.08
N GLU A 222 -14.04 -6.64 -10.43
CA GLU A 222 -13.29 -5.57 -11.09
C GLU A 222 -11.77 -5.82 -11.03
N SER A 223 -11.04 -5.04 -11.80
CA SER A 223 -9.59 -5.10 -11.75
C SER A 223 -9.05 -4.56 -10.42
N ILE A 224 -8.08 -5.25 -9.80
CA ILE A 224 -7.38 -4.75 -8.62
C ILE A 224 -6.70 -3.40 -8.88
N PHE A 225 -6.32 -3.09 -10.13
CA PHE A 225 -5.74 -1.81 -10.51
C PHE A 225 -6.79 -0.69 -10.46
N ASP A 226 -8.04 -0.96 -10.86
CA ASP A 226 -9.13 0.00 -10.76
C ASP A 226 -9.53 0.24 -9.31
N VAL A 227 -9.54 -0.80 -8.47
CA VAL A 227 -9.72 -0.67 -7.02
C VAL A 227 -8.59 0.17 -6.42
N ASN A 228 -7.35 -0.03 -6.86
CA ASN A 228 -6.21 0.78 -6.43
C ASN A 228 -6.38 2.26 -6.81
N ARG A 229 -6.79 2.56 -8.07
CA ARG A 229 -7.05 3.92 -8.56
C ARG A 229 -8.17 4.61 -7.76
N LEU A 230 -9.27 3.90 -7.50
CA LEU A 230 -10.36 4.40 -6.64
C LEU A 230 -9.82 4.78 -5.24
N LEU A 231 -8.99 3.95 -4.65
CA LEU A 231 -8.42 4.20 -3.33
C LEU A 231 -7.39 5.34 -3.33
N GLU A 232 -6.64 5.54 -4.42
CA GLU A 232 -5.76 6.70 -4.58
C GLU A 232 -6.56 8.01 -4.59
N ASN A 233 -7.70 8.04 -5.30
CA ASN A 233 -8.60 9.18 -5.30
C ASN A 233 -9.19 9.42 -3.90
N LEU A 234 -9.66 8.38 -3.22
CA LEU A 234 -10.18 8.47 -1.85
C LEU A 234 -9.14 8.95 -0.85
N ARG A 235 -7.87 8.59 -1.01
CA ARG A 235 -6.79 9.10 -0.19
C ARG A 235 -6.63 10.61 -0.32
N SER A 236 -6.82 11.16 -1.53
CA SER A 236 -6.74 12.61 -1.77
C SER A 236 -7.84 13.38 -1.07
N CYS A 237 -9.01 12.79 -0.86
CA CYS A 237 -10.15 13.38 -0.15
C CYS A 237 -10.28 12.90 1.31
N CYS A 238 -9.18 12.54 1.95
CA CYS A 238 -9.14 12.14 3.36
C CYS A 238 -10.08 10.98 3.72
N TRP A 239 -10.34 10.05 2.78
CA TRP A 239 -11.18 8.86 2.99
C TRP A 239 -12.64 9.19 3.30
N ASP A 240 -13.20 10.26 2.75
CA ASP A 240 -14.58 10.65 2.97
C ASP A 240 -15.56 9.73 2.22
N LEU A 241 -15.74 8.53 2.78
CA LEU A 241 -16.65 7.51 2.26
C LEU A 241 -18.12 7.95 2.33
N LYS A 242 -18.47 8.83 3.27
CA LYS A 242 -19.84 9.34 3.39
C LYS A 242 -20.18 10.28 2.23
N LYS A 243 -19.28 11.21 1.93
CA LYS A 243 -19.45 12.11 0.79
C LYS A 243 -19.48 11.31 -0.51
N LEU A 244 -18.56 10.36 -0.70
CA LEU A 244 -18.56 9.51 -1.89
C LEU A 244 -19.87 8.72 -2.03
N SER A 245 -20.38 8.10 -0.96
CA SER A 245 -21.67 7.39 -0.98
C SER A 245 -22.82 8.30 -1.42
N ALA A 246 -22.86 9.52 -0.90
CA ALA A 246 -23.88 10.49 -1.24
C ALA A 246 -23.77 10.95 -2.71
N VAL A 247 -22.55 11.18 -3.21
CA VAL A 247 -22.30 11.53 -4.61
C VAL A 247 -22.71 10.39 -5.56
N LEU A 248 -22.41 9.14 -5.22
CA LEU A 248 -22.82 7.96 -6.02
C LEU A 248 -24.34 7.80 -6.07
N GLU A 249 -25.04 8.01 -4.93
CA GLU A 249 -26.50 7.99 -4.87
C GLU A 249 -27.10 9.16 -5.66
N TYR A 250 -26.52 10.35 -5.56
CA TYR A 250 -26.92 11.53 -6.33
C TYR A 250 -26.82 11.28 -7.84
N ALA A 251 -25.70 10.72 -8.28
CA ALA A 251 -25.44 10.43 -9.69
C ALA A 251 -26.19 9.20 -10.21
N GLY A 252 -26.66 8.31 -9.33
CA GLY A 252 -27.21 7.00 -9.72
C GLY A 252 -26.14 6.08 -10.32
N ALA A 253 -24.87 6.27 -9.93
CA ALA A 253 -23.72 5.54 -10.47
C ALA A 253 -23.63 4.12 -9.90
N GLY A 254 -23.28 3.15 -10.77
CA GLY A 254 -23.18 1.75 -10.39
C GLY A 254 -21.97 1.02 -10.96
N SER A 255 -21.35 1.54 -12.02
CA SER A 255 -20.17 0.93 -12.64
C SER A 255 -18.86 1.40 -12.00
N MET A 256 -17.79 0.60 -12.14
CA MET A 256 -16.47 0.94 -11.62
C MET A 256 -15.90 2.20 -12.29
N SER A 257 -16.11 2.36 -13.60
CA SER A 257 -15.71 3.56 -14.33
C SER A 257 -16.36 4.84 -13.75
N GLU A 258 -17.65 4.80 -13.47
CA GLU A 258 -18.35 5.93 -12.83
C GLU A 258 -17.85 6.20 -11.42
N LEU A 259 -17.60 5.14 -10.62
CA LEU A 259 -17.02 5.29 -9.27
C LEU A 259 -15.67 6.02 -9.31
N ILE A 260 -14.78 5.63 -10.22
CA ILE A 260 -13.47 6.25 -10.39
C ILE A 260 -13.64 7.72 -10.79
N LYS A 261 -14.41 8.03 -11.83
CA LYS A 261 -14.63 9.40 -12.31
C LYS A 261 -15.21 10.31 -11.24
N LEU A 262 -16.23 9.85 -10.52
CA LEU A 262 -16.84 10.63 -9.45
C LEU A 262 -15.90 10.81 -8.26
N SER A 263 -15.07 9.82 -7.94
CA SER A 263 -14.07 9.95 -6.90
C SER A 263 -12.96 10.95 -7.27
N GLU A 264 -12.56 11.04 -8.53
CA GLU A 264 -11.63 12.04 -9.05
C GLU A 264 -12.17 13.47 -8.99
N ARG A 265 -13.47 13.60 -9.15
CA ARG A 265 -14.21 14.87 -9.16
C ARG A 265 -14.98 15.13 -7.87
N ILE A 266 -14.67 14.46 -6.78
CA ILE A 266 -15.42 14.53 -5.52
C ILE A 266 -15.47 15.96 -4.94
N TYR A 267 -14.46 16.80 -5.25
CA TYR A 267 -14.42 18.20 -4.84
C TYR A 267 -15.35 19.13 -5.65
N ASP A 268 -15.84 18.66 -6.80
CA ASP A 268 -16.84 19.38 -7.59
C ASP A 268 -18.24 19.28 -6.96
N PHE A 269 -18.40 18.40 -5.98
CA PHE A 269 -19.65 18.21 -5.26
C PHE A 269 -19.60 18.82 -3.87
N GLU A 270 -20.70 19.39 -3.44
CA GLU A 270 -20.95 19.74 -2.05
C GLU A 270 -21.90 18.73 -1.41
N PHE A 271 -21.54 18.28 -0.20
CA PHE A 271 -22.35 17.37 0.59
C PHE A 271 -22.59 17.97 1.97
N LEU A 272 -23.87 18.20 2.27
CA LEU A 272 -24.33 18.69 3.57
C LEU A 272 -24.94 17.52 4.33
N PRO A 273 -24.18 16.88 5.25
CA PRO A 273 -24.69 15.72 5.99
C PRO A 273 -25.84 16.13 6.90
N GLU A 274 -26.82 15.22 7.06
CA GLU A 274 -27.96 15.38 7.95
C GLU A 274 -28.93 16.51 7.57
N VAL A 275 -28.74 17.21 6.45
CA VAL A 275 -29.61 18.24 5.93
C VAL A 275 -30.70 17.60 5.08
N GLY A 276 -31.96 17.65 5.56
CA GLY A 276 -33.11 16.94 4.95
C GLY A 276 -34.13 17.81 4.25
N ASN A 277 -34.02 19.15 4.34
CA ASN A 277 -35.00 20.08 3.75
C ASN A 277 -34.40 21.44 3.39
N ALA A 278 -35.14 22.25 2.64
CA ALA A 278 -34.66 23.53 2.14
C ALA A 278 -34.36 24.55 3.25
N GLU A 279 -35.10 24.53 4.37
CA GLU A 279 -34.85 25.44 5.50
C GLU A 279 -33.50 25.16 6.12
N GLU A 280 -33.15 23.87 6.31
CA GLU A 280 -31.85 23.46 6.85
C GLU A 280 -30.70 23.82 5.90
N VAL A 281 -30.89 23.70 4.57
CA VAL A 281 -29.94 24.22 3.57
C VAL A 281 -29.72 25.73 3.77
N GLY A 282 -30.80 26.50 3.91
CA GLY A 282 -30.69 27.93 4.14
C GLY A 282 -29.99 28.29 5.43
N ARG A 283 -30.22 27.56 6.53
CA ARG A 283 -29.50 27.73 7.80
C ARG A 283 -28.02 27.46 7.63
N TYR A 284 -27.68 26.31 7.03
CA TYR A 284 -26.29 25.94 6.77
C TYR A 284 -25.55 27.04 5.99
N LEU A 285 -26.13 27.57 4.94
CA LEU A 285 -25.54 28.63 4.13
C LEU A 285 -25.26 29.91 4.94
N ILE A 286 -26.20 30.30 5.79
CA ILE A 286 -26.03 31.50 6.63
C ILE A 286 -24.93 31.24 7.70
N GLU A 287 -24.98 30.12 8.41
CA GLU A 287 -24.02 29.77 9.45
C GLU A 287 -22.56 29.64 8.95
N HIS A 288 -22.39 29.26 7.66
CA HIS A 288 -21.06 29.10 7.07
C HIS A 288 -20.52 30.33 6.34
N ASN A 289 -21.38 31.29 6.01
CA ASN A 289 -20.97 32.49 5.25
C ASN A 289 -20.98 33.79 6.07
N TYR A 290 -21.51 33.77 7.27
CA TYR A 290 -21.62 34.97 8.11
C TYR A 290 -21.14 34.72 9.54
N ASP A 291 -20.66 35.77 10.20
CA ASP A 291 -20.26 35.72 11.60
C ASP A 291 -21.45 35.49 12.53
N ASN A 292 -21.26 34.73 13.60
CA ASN A 292 -22.31 34.42 14.57
C ASN A 292 -23.00 35.65 15.17
N GLU A 293 -22.27 36.74 15.39
CA GLU A 293 -22.84 37.98 15.91
C GLU A 293 -23.87 38.56 14.94
N VAL A 294 -23.56 38.57 13.63
CA VAL A 294 -24.46 39.03 12.58
C VAL A 294 -25.69 38.14 12.45
N ILE A 295 -25.49 36.82 12.58
CA ILE A 295 -26.56 35.83 12.52
C ILE A 295 -27.54 36.05 13.68
N GLU A 296 -27.06 36.23 14.92
CA GLU A 296 -27.91 36.45 16.09
C GLU A 296 -28.72 37.74 16.01
N GLU A 297 -28.15 38.80 15.43
CA GLU A 297 -28.89 40.08 15.23
C GLU A 297 -29.97 39.99 14.14
N LEU A 298 -29.76 39.17 13.10
CA LEU A 298 -30.61 39.13 11.93
C LEU A 298 -31.49 37.87 11.84
N LYS A 299 -31.38 36.92 12.74
CA LYS A 299 -32.02 35.59 12.67
C LYS A 299 -33.57 35.66 12.48
N GLU A 300 -34.22 36.66 13.06
CA GLU A 300 -35.69 36.83 12.94
C GLU A 300 -36.12 37.40 11.56
N PHE A 301 -35.18 37.94 10.80
CA PHE A 301 -35.42 38.56 9.50
C PHE A 301 -34.98 37.71 8.33
N ILE A 302 -34.29 36.56 8.59
CA ILE A 302 -33.76 35.70 7.53
C ILE A 302 -34.82 34.70 7.08
N ASP A 303 -35.13 34.71 5.80
CA ASP A 303 -35.95 33.68 5.15
C ASP A 303 -35.08 32.47 4.77
N TYR A 304 -34.76 31.63 5.76
CA TYR A 304 -33.98 30.42 5.55
C TYR A 304 -34.59 29.49 4.52
N GLN A 305 -35.94 29.35 4.51
CA GLN A 305 -36.60 28.48 3.57
C GLN A 305 -36.49 29.00 2.12
N GLY A 306 -36.65 30.31 1.93
CA GLY A 306 -36.51 30.94 0.62
C GLY A 306 -35.07 30.83 0.08
N LEU A 307 -34.08 31.05 0.94
CA LEU A 307 -32.68 30.89 0.60
C LEU A 307 -32.36 29.45 0.18
N GLY A 308 -32.74 28.47 0.99
CA GLY A 308 -32.53 27.07 0.69
C GLY A 308 -33.21 26.59 -0.58
N LYS A 309 -34.48 26.99 -0.80
CA LYS A 309 -35.21 26.67 -2.06
C LYS A 309 -34.48 27.23 -3.29
N ARG A 310 -33.90 28.42 -3.19
CA ARG A 310 -33.14 29.03 -4.28
C ARG A 310 -31.85 28.22 -4.54
N GLN A 311 -31.13 27.83 -3.50
CA GLN A 311 -29.92 27.02 -3.62
C GLN A 311 -30.20 25.64 -4.26
N VAL A 312 -31.24 24.95 -3.76
CA VAL A 312 -31.70 23.67 -4.30
C VAL A 312 -32.01 23.78 -5.79
N SER A 313 -32.76 24.85 -6.17
CA SER A 313 -33.17 25.07 -7.57
C SER A 313 -32.01 25.45 -8.48
N ASN A 314 -31.11 26.33 -8.01
CA ASN A 314 -29.98 26.83 -8.82
C ASN A 314 -28.92 25.76 -9.11
N ASN A 315 -28.67 24.91 -8.14
CA ASN A 315 -27.56 23.91 -8.22
C ASN A 315 -28.10 22.50 -8.54
N HIS A 316 -29.38 22.36 -8.88
CA HIS A 316 -29.99 21.05 -9.13
C HIS A 316 -29.73 20.03 -8.01
N GLY A 317 -29.66 20.53 -6.76
CA GLY A 317 -29.35 19.72 -5.60
C GLY A 317 -30.45 18.70 -5.28
N ARG A 318 -30.04 17.58 -4.67
CA ARG A 318 -30.93 16.48 -4.32
C ARG A 318 -30.86 16.16 -2.84
N PHE A 319 -32.00 16.03 -2.19
CA PHE A 319 -32.08 15.49 -0.84
C PHE A 319 -31.98 13.95 -0.88
N LEU A 320 -31.07 13.44 -0.14
CA LEU A 320 -30.81 12.02 0.07
C LEU A 320 -31.12 11.67 1.53
N ARG A 321 -31.20 10.40 1.84
CA ARG A 321 -31.41 9.96 3.23
C ARG A 321 -30.28 10.40 4.17
N THR A 322 -29.07 10.59 3.65
CA THR A 322 -27.87 10.94 4.41
C THR A 322 -27.56 12.43 4.46
N GLY A 323 -28.28 13.24 3.67
CA GLY A 323 -28.05 14.67 3.59
C GLY A 323 -28.46 15.27 2.23
N PHE A 324 -27.94 16.45 1.95
CA PHE A 324 -28.18 17.18 0.71
C PHE A 324 -26.89 17.22 -0.13
N VAL A 325 -27.00 16.89 -1.43
CA VAL A 325 -25.87 16.90 -2.38
C VAL A 325 -26.22 17.79 -3.56
N TYR A 326 -25.23 18.52 -4.03
CA TYR A 326 -25.31 19.28 -5.28
C TYR A 326 -23.93 19.39 -5.93
N LEU A 327 -23.93 19.69 -7.24
CA LEU A 327 -22.73 19.91 -8.03
C LEU A 327 -22.43 21.42 -8.05
N ASP A 328 -21.24 21.82 -7.56
CA ASP A 328 -20.85 23.22 -7.39
C ASP A 328 -19.92 23.74 -8.51
N SER A 329 -19.45 22.87 -9.39
CA SER A 329 -18.45 23.22 -10.42
C SER A 329 -19.00 23.92 -11.66
N GLY A 330 -20.31 24.07 -11.79
CA GLY A 330 -20.96 24.60 -13.01
C GLY A 330 -20.94 23.64 -14.21
N ALA A 331 -20.33 22.47 -14.09
CA ALA A 331 -20.41 21.36 -15.04
C ALA A 331 -21.74 20.60 -14.86
N THR A 332 -22.15 19.85 -15.87
CA THR A 332 -23.26 18.91 -15.74
C THR A 332 -22.77 17.53 -15.33
N LEU A 333 -23.62 16.72 -14.69
CA LEU A 333 -23.29 15.34 -14.35
C LEU A 333 -22.92 14.51 -15.60
N GLU A 334 -23.60 14.77 -16.73
CA GLU A 334 -23.31 14.10 -18.00
C GLU A 334 -21.91 14.45 -18.52
N GLU A 335 -21.45 15.69 -18.34
CA GLU A 335 -20.09 16.08 -18.70
C GLU A 335 -19.03 15.42 -17.84
N LEU A 336 -19.30 15.26 -16.53
CA LEU A 336 -18.39 14.58 -15.60
C LEU A 336 -18.27 13.07 -15.87
N LEU A 337 -19.34 12.46 -16.38
CA LEU A 337 -19.39 11.02 -16.65
C LEU A 337 -19.00 10.63 -18.09
N LYS A 338 -18.80 11.60 -19.00
CA LYS A 338 -18.33 11.29 -20.35
C LYS A 338 -16.98 10.56 -20.32
N ASP A 339 -16.82 9.59 -21.19
CA ASP A 339 -15.55 8.92 -21.40
C ASP A 339 -14.59 9.86 -22.14
N ASP A 340 -13.46 10.19 -21.52
CA ASP A 340 -12.34 10.74 -22.24
C ASP A 340 -11.77 9.62 -23.12
N GLU A 341 -11.94 9.69 -24.45
CA GLU A 341 -11.50 8.66 -25.39
C GLU A 341 -9.98 8.48 -25.46
N GLU A 342 -9.18 9.24 -24.66
CA GLU A 342 -7.72 9.32 -24.81
C GLU A 342 -6.89 8.55 -23.77
N GLU A 343 -7.44 7.87 -22.76
CA GLU A 343 -6.63 7.27 -21.67
C GLU A 343 -6.66 5.73 -21.63
N LYS A 344 -6.66 5.06 -22.78
CA LYS A 344 -6.43 3.60 -22.86
C LYS A 344 -5.02 3.24 -23.28
N ALA A 345 -4.02 3.61 -22.49
CA ALA A 345 -2.73 2.94 -22.48
C ALA A 345 -2.58 2.11 -21.21
N GLU A 346 -3.29 1.00 -21.10
CA GLU A 346 -2.97 -0.02 -20.09
C GLU A 346 -1.52 -0.47 -20.30
N PRO A 347 -0.69 -0.56 -19.26
CA PRO A 347 0.60 -1.23 -19.37
C PRO A 347 0.30 -2.70 -19.71
N SER A 348 0.50 -3.05 -20.99
CA SER A 348 0.26 -4.41 -21.46
C SER A 348 1.22 -5.35 -20.74
N LEU A 349 0.72 -6.17 -19.82
CA LEU A 349 1.39 -7.33 -19.23
C LEU A 349 1.90 -8.32 -20.31
N ASN A 350 1.44 -8.16 -21.56
CA ASN A 350 1.74 -9.07 -22.67
C ASN A 350 3.10 -8.85 -23.36
N ARG A 351 3.94 -7.90 -22.94
CA ARG A 351 5.25 -7.68 -23.58
C ARG A 351 6.44 -8.42 -22.95
N THR A 352 6.24 -9.13 -21.83
CA THR A 352 7.37 -9.75 -21.11
C THR A 352 7.27 -11.27 -20.92
N LEU A 353 6.24 -11.94 -21.48
CA LEU A 353 6.09 -13.40 -21.33
C LEU A 353 6.52 -14.22 -22.54
N THR A 354 7.08 -13.60 -23.60
CA THR A 354 7.65 -14.31 -24.74
C THR A 354 9.03 -13.76 -25.08
N GLN A 355 10.04 -14.19 -24.35
CA GLN A 355 11.38 -14.52 -24.85
C GLN A 355 12.16 -15.31 -23.81
#